data_e46bcbff400eeab83bfaf8b0954c3d86
#
_entry.id   e46bcbff400eeab83bfaf8b0954c3d86
#
_cell.length_a   1.000
_cell.length_b   1.000
_cell.length_c   1.000
_cell.angle_alpha   90.00
_cell.angle_beta   90.00
_cell.angle_gamma   90.00
#
_symmetry.space_group_name_H-M   'P 1'
#
loop_
_entity.id
_entity.type
_entity.pdbx_description
1 polymer ?
#
loop_
_entity_poly.entity_id
_entity_poly.type
_entity_poly.pdbx_seq_one_letter_code
_entity_poly.pdbx_strand_id
1 'polypeptide(L)'
;EKGMMYPDEKNVRIDMWPDVSEYPETYPTGLKHADGSTARFFCSSDESTVDLHFRWMKEYGIDGVFMQRFFNAARKDNTKGNAVISHAFKAASKYNRAIGIMYDLSGLKAHGEDCSSLIEDWKFLVDSLKVTNQDGAHTYIFHNGKPLVTIWGVGFPDRPYDIRDIGLKRFIDFLCNDPEYGGCSIMLGVPTYWRELGADCVHDPYLHEIGTKIYSFVA
;
A
#
# COMPACT_ATOMS: atom_id res chain seq x y z
N GLU A 1 19.98 -1.86 15.71
CA GLU A 1 18.83 -2.38 16.48
C GLU A 1 17.89 -1.28 17.05
N LYS A 2 18.00 -0.01 16.61
CA LYS A 2 17.02 1.03 16.96
C LYS A 2 15.80 0.91 16.05
N GLY A 3 14.66 0.47 16.60
CA GLY A 3 13.35 0.63 15.95
C GLY A 3 12.48 -0.60 15.78
N MET A 4 12.85 -1.78 16.25
CA MET A 4 11.92 -2.91 16.31
C MET A 4 11.24 -2.85 17.69
N MET A 5 9.98 -2.40 17.73
CA MET A 5 9.18 -2.49 18.94
C MET A 5 8.54 -3.88 18.99
N TYR A 6 9.06 -4.73 19.84
CA TYR A 6 8.44 -6.01 20.12
C TYR A 6 7.17 -5.80 20.94
N PRO A 7 6.06 -6.54 20.66
CA PRO A 7 4.91 -6.53 21.53
C PRO A 7 5.29 -6.95 22.96
N ASP A 8 4.78 -6.23 23.95
CA ASP A 8 4.93 -6.53 25.37
C ASP A 8 3.62 -6.23 26.14
N GLU A 9 3.59 -6.52 27.43
CA GLU A 9 2.39 -6.33 28.27
C GLU A 9 1.91 -4.87 28.32
N LYS A 10 2.78 -3.89 28.08
CA LYS A 10 2.45 -2.46 28.09
C LYS A 10 2.03 -1.96 26.70
N ASN A 11 2.39 -2.69 25.66
CA ASN A 11 2.21 -2.29 24.27
C ASN A 11 1.99 -3.52 23.40
N VAL A 12 0.82 -4.12 23.56
CA VAL A 12 0.47 -5.40 22.91
C VAL A 12 0.49 -5.30 21.38
N ARG A 13 -0.06 -4.24 20.80
CA ARG A 13 -0.09 -3.93 19.35
C ARG A 13 -0.52 -5.07 18.43
N ILE A 14 -1.27 -6.02 18.95
CA ILE A 14 -1.87 -7.11 18.18
C ILE A 14 -3.35 -7.20 18.54
N ASP A 15 -4.19 -7.40 17.53
CA ASP A 15 -5.63 -7.57 17.71
C ASP A 15 -6.02 -9.04 17.87
N MET A 16 -5.25 -9.92 17.24
CA MET A 16 -5.42 -11.37 17.33
C MET A 16 -4.09 -12.07 17.56
N TRP A 17 -4.14 -13.20 18.26
CA TRP A 17 -2.98 -14.04 18.48
C TRP A 17 -2.64 -14.76 17.17
N PRO A 18 -1.46 -14.53 16.55
CA PRO A 18 -1.15 -15.15 15.28
C PRO A 18 -0.80 -16.63 15.45
N ASP A 19 -1.28 -17.47 14.54
CA ASP A 19 -0.70 -18.78 14.35
C ASP A 19 0.63 -18.64 13.61
N VAL A 20 1.70 -19.08 14.24
CA VAL A 20 3.06 -18.96 13.70
C VAL A 20 3.66 -20.30 13.28
N SER A 21 2.87 -21.35 13.24
CA SER A 21 3.33 -22.74 13.01
C SER A 21 4.00 -22.94 11.65
N GLU A 22 3.59 -22.19 10.62
CA GLU A 22 4.16 -22.29 9.27
C GLU A 22 5.28 -21.28 8.98
N TYR A 23 5.51 -20.32 9.88
CA TYR A 23 6.55 -19.29 9.64
C TYR A 23 7.94 -19.88 9.84
N PRO A 24 8.83 -19.78 8.82
CA PRO A 24 10.20 -20.29 8.92
C PRO A 24 11.01 -19.64 10.04
N GLU A 25 10.74 -18.34 10.29
CA GLU A 25 11.44 -17.55 11.29
C GLU A 25 10.45 -16.85 12.21
N THR A 26 10.70 -16.95 13.51
CA THR A 26 9.91 -16.28 14.54
C THR A 26 10.82 -15.68 15.59
N TYR A 27 10.36 -14.62 16.25
CA TYR A 27 11.12 -13.84 17.21
C TYR A 27 10.43 -13.82 18.56
N PRO A 28 11.17 -13.92 19.68
CA PRO A 28 10.58 -13.83 21.00
C PRO A 28 10.02 -12.43 21.25
N THR A 29 8.89 -12.38 21.93
CA THR A 29 8.25 -11.13 22.36
C THR A 29 8.31 -10.97 23.88
N GLY A 30 7.83 -9.84 24.41
CA GLY A 30 7.60 -9.64 25.85
C GLY A 30 6.34 -10.33 26.38
N LEU A 31 5.53 -10.94 25.50
CA LEU A 31 4.27 -11.59 25.88
C LEU A 31 4.50 -13.06 26.28
N LYS A 32 3.62 -13.57 27.13
CA LYS A 32 3.64 -14.96 27.59
C LYS A 32 2.36 -15.69 27.23
N HIS A 33 2.49 -16.97 26.92
CA HIS A 33 1.36 -17.89 26.86
C HIS A 33 0.84 -18.23 28.25
N ALA A 34 -0.34 -18.84 28.33
CA ALA A 34 -0.96 -19.23 29.60
C ALA A 34 -0.10 -20.25 30.43
N ASP A 35 0.75 -21.01 29.75
CA ASP A 35 1.68 -21.96 30.35
C ASP A 35 3.01 -21.31 30.83
N GLY A 36 3.15 -19.99 30.67
CA GLY A 36 4.33 -19.21 31.02
C GLY A 36 5.44 -19.19 29.96
N SER A 37 5.30 -19.91 28.85
CA SER A 37 6.25 -19.90 27.76
C SER A 37 6.25 -18.54 27.02
N THR A 38 7.37 -18.19 26.41
CA THR A 38 7.50 -16.93 25.68
C THR A 38 6.81 -17.01 24.34
N ALA A 39 5.88 -16.08 24.08
CA ALA A 39 5.24 -15.94 22.79
C ALA A 39 6.25 -15.50 21.73
N ARG A 40 6.13 -16.07 20.54
CA ARG A 40 6.98 -15.74 19.39
C ARG A 40 6.12 -15.30 18.21
N PHE A 41 6.55 -14.24 17.53
CA PHE A 41 5.85 -13.73 16.36
C PHE A 41 6.78 -13.65 15.15
N PHE A 42 6.18 -13.63 13.97
CA PHE A 42 6.90 -13.39 12.72
C PHE A 42 7.29 -11.91 12.57
N CYS A 43 8.24 -11.63 11.70
CA CYS A 43 8.55 -10.27 11.28
C CYS A 43 8.06 -10.05 9.84
N SER A 44 7.15 -9.09 9.63
CA SER A 44 6.55 -8.82 8.32
C SER A 44 7.55 -8.31 7.27
N SER A 45 8.75 -7.91 7.65
CA SER A 45 9.79 -7.48 6.72
C SER A 45 10.74 -8.62 6.27
N ASP A 46 10.64 -9.79 6.85
CA ASP A 46 11.49 -10.92 6.47
C ASP A 46 11.08 -11.46 5.10
N GLU A 47 12.07 -11.77 4.27
CA GLU A 47 11.83 -12.35 2.95
C GLU A 47 11.06 -13.67 3.04
N SER A 48 11.38 -14.51 4.02
CA SER A 48 10.71 -15.79 4.26
C SER A 48 9.24 -15.63 4.65
N THR A 49 8.91 -14.58 5.42
CA THR A 49 7.52 -14.24 5.75
C THR A 49 6.74 -13.79 4.51
N VAL A 50 7.33 -12.92 3.71
CA VAL A 50 6.70 -12.44 2.47
C VAL A 50 6.52 -13.60 1.48
N ASP A 51 7.52 -14.46 1.32
CA ASP A 51 7.43 -15.67 0.47
C ASP A 51 6.29 -16.60 0.91
N LEU A 52 6.17 -16.83 2.22
CA LEU A 52 5.09 -17.64 2.79
C LEU A 52 3.71 -17.05 2.49
N HIS A 53 3.52 -15.74 2.64
CA HIS A 53 2.24 -15.10 2.36
C HIS A 53 1.84 -15.24 0.88
N PHE A 54 2.78 -15.11 -0.06
CA PHE A 54 2.50 -15.33 -1.49
C PHE A 54 2.27 -16.80 -1.83
N ARG A 55 2.90 -17.74 -1.11
CA ARG A 55 2.58 -19.16 -1.19
C ARG A 55 1.12 -19.41 -0.80
N TRP A 56 0.68 -18.88 0.34
CA TRP A 56 -0.71 -18.98 0.77
C TRP A 56 -1.67 -18.34 -0.22
N MET A 57 -1.34 -17.18 -0.79
CA MET A 57 -2.18 -16.60 -1.84
C MET A 57 -2.40 -17.56 -3.00
N LYS A 58 -1.35 -18.27 -3.43
CA LYS A 58 -1.49 -19.30 -4.46
C LYS A 58 -2.35 -20.46 -4.01
N GLU A 59 -2.13 -20.97 -2.80
CA GLU A 59 -2.83 -22.14 -2.24
C GLU A 59 -4.32 -21.86 -2.03
N TYR A 60 -4.67 -20.63 -1.63
CA TYR A 60 -6.05 -20.22 -1.33
C TYR A 60 -6.75 -19.47 -2.47
N GLY A 61 -6.15 -19.41 -3.66
CA GLY A 61 -6.80 -18.84 -4.84
C GLY A 61 -6.89 -17.31 -4.85
N ILE A 62 -6.00 -16.61 -4.15
CA ILE A 62 -5.90 -15.15 -4.17
C ILE A 62 -4.99 -14.73 -5.33
N ASP A 63 -5.54 -13.99 -6.31
CA ASP A 63 -4.84 -13.65 -7.56
C ASP A 63 -3.74 -12.61 -7.39
N GLY A 64 -3.90 -11.68 -6.46
CA GLY A 64 -2.91 -10.62 -6.24
C GLY A 64 -3.26 -9.69 -5.10
N VAL A 65 -2.39 -8.71 -4.88
CA VAL A 65 -2.55 -7.72 -3.80
C VAL A 65 -2.20 -6.32 -4.28
N PHE A 66 -2.80 -5.32 -3.65
CA PHE A 66 -2.31 -3.96 -3.68
C PHE A 66 -1.40 -3.73 -2.48
N MET A 67 -0.12 -3.44 -2.75
CA MET A 67 0.87 -3.12 -1.72
C MET A 67 0.63 -1.69 -1.23
N GLN A 68 0.12 -1.57 -0.01
CA GLN A 68 -0.21 -0.29 0.59
C GLN A 68 1.05 0.48 1.00
N ARG A 69 1.16 1.73 0.54
CA ARG A 69 2.19 2.68 0.91
C ARG A 69 1.55 3.89 1.56
N PHE A 70 1.61 3.97 2.88
CA PHE A 70 1.16 5.15 3.60
C PHE A 70 1.97 6.37 3.21
N PHE A 71 1.33 7.55 3.18
CA PHE A 71 1.93 8.81 2.74
C PHE A 71 3.30 9.08 3.39
N ASN A 72 3.42 8.95 4.71
CA ASN A 72 4.68 9.17 5.43
C ASN A 72 5.72 8.04 5.28
N ALA A 73 5.34 6.91 4.70
CA ALA A 73 6.24 5.79 4.39
C ALA A 73 6.66 5.74 2.91
N ALA A 74 5.98 6.50 2.03
CA ALA A 74 6.23 6.55 0.60
C ALA A 74 7.44 7.46 0.30
N ARG A 75 8.65 6.90 0.47
CA ARG A 75 9.91 7.62 0.28
C ARG A 75 11.08 6.65 0.09
N LYS A 76 12.10 7.10 -0.66
CA LYS A 76 13.27 6.29 -1.01
C LYS A 76 14.13 5.85 0.19
N ASP A 77 14.13 6.61 1.28
CA ASP A 77 14.90 6.30 2.50
C ASP A 77 14.17 5.35 3.47
N ASN A 78 12.95 4.92 3.15
CA ASN A 78 12.26 3.85 3.86
C ASN A 78 12.81 2.48 3.45
N THR A 79 14.02 2.17 3.86
CA THR A 79 14.75 0.96 3.45
C THR A 79 13.98 -0.33 3.78
N LYS A 80 13.33 -0.41 4.95
CA LYS A 80 12.52 -1.58 5.33
C LYS A 80 11.30 -1.75 4.44
N GLY A 81 10.51 -0.70 4.25
CA GLY A 81 9.32 -0.76 3.38
C GLY A 81 9.68 -1.06 1.92
N ASN A 82 10.78 -0.52 1.43
CA ASN A 82 11.25 -0.77 0.07
C ASN A 82 11.78 -2.22 -0.09
N ALA A 83 12.44 -2.78 0.93
CA ALA A 83 12.82 -4.19 0.94
C ALA A 83 11.60 -5.12 0.88
N VAL A 84 10.55 -4.83 1.64
CA VAL A 84 9.29 -5.61 1.59
C VAL A 84 8.70 -5.60 0.17
N ILE A 85 8.68 -4.46 -0.53
CA ILE A 85 8.24 -4.39 -1.92
C ILE A 85 9.10 -5.29 -2.82
N SER A 86 10.42 -5.23 -2.70
CA SER A 86 11.33 -6.09 -3.48
C SER A 86 11.09 -7.58 -3.21
N HIS A 87 10.92 -7.97 -1.92
CA HIS A 87 10.61 -9.34 -1.55
C HIS A 87 9.24 -9.78 -2.12
N ALA A 88 8.25 -8.88 -2.08
CA ALA A 88 6.91 -9.14 -2.60
C ALA A 88 6.94 -9.39 -4.13
N PHE A 89 7.67 -8.58 -4.90
CA PHE A 89 7.82 -8.81 -6.35
C PHE A 89 8.51 -10.13 -6.67
N LYS A 90 9.56 -10.49 -5.92
CA LYS A 90 10.24 -11.78 -6.07
C LYS A 90 9.29 -12.95 -5.77
N ALA A 91 8.55 -12.88 -4.67
CA ALA A 91 7.59 -13.92 -4.29
C ALA A 91 6.41 -13.99 -5.26
N ALA A 92 5.87 -12.86 -5.69
CA ALA A 92 4.79 -12.81 -6.66
C ALA A 92 5.17 -13.46 -7.99
N SER A 93 6.36 -13.18 -8.51
CA SER A 93 6.91 -13.85 -9.69
C SER A 93 7.00 -15.37 -9.49
N LYS A 94 7.56 -15.81 -8.35
CA LYS A 94 7.71 -17.23 -8.00
C LYS A 94 6.38 -17.98 -7.97
N TYR A 95 5.34 -17.37 -7.42
CA TYR A 95 4.03 -18.00 -7.23
C TYR A 95 2.99 -17.62 -8.29
N ASN A 96 3.37 -16.83 -9.30
CA ASN A 96 2.49 -16.32 -10.34
C ASN A 96 1.29 -15.57 -9.74
N ARG A 97 1.58 -14.60 -8.88
CA ARG A 97 0.59 -13.69 -8.28
C ARG A 97 0.85 -12.26 -8.77
N ALA A 98 -0.19 -11.43 -8.72
CA ALA A 98 -0.10 -10.05 -9.20
C ALA A 98 0.09 -9.05 -8.05
N ILE A 99 0.76 -7.93 -8.34
CA ILE A 99 0.97 -6.82 -7.41
C ILE A 99 0.59 -5.50 -8.09
N GLY A 100 -0.13 -4.64 -7.36
CA GLY A 100 -0.28 -3.22 -7.67
C GLY A 100 0.24 -2.37 -6.52
N ILE A 101 0.61 -1.14 -6.79
CA ILE A 101 0.95 -0.15 -5.76
C ILE A 101 -0.30 0.64 -5.38
N MET A 102 -0.54 0.77 -4.06
CA MET A 102 -1.62 1.57 -3.51
C MET A 102 -1.06 2.64 -2.58
N TYR A 103 -1.09 3.89 -3.00
CA TYR A 103 -0.79 5.01 -2.13
C TYR A 103 -1.95 5.30 -1.20
N ASP A 104 -1.68 5.34 0.09
CA ASP A 104 -2.65 5.68 1.13
C ASP A 104 -2.33 7.07 1.68
N LEU A 105 -3.26 8.00 1.50
CA LEU A 105 -3.11 9.37 1.94
C LEU A 105 -3.20 9.54 3.47
N SER A 106 -3.46 8.46 4.22
CA SER A 106 -3.43 8.49 5.68
C SER A 106 -2.06 8.91 6.20
N GLY A 107 -2.05 9.84 7.15
CA GLY A 107 -0.82 10.45 7.67
C GLY A 107 -0.47 11.78 7.00
N LEU A 108 -1.12 12.17 5.90
CA LEU A 108 -1.03 13.50 5.33
C LEU A 108 -1.74 14.49 6.25
N LYS A 109 -1.11 15.63 6.53
CA LYS A 109 -1.60 16.65 7.46
C LYS A 109 -2.39 17.74 6.73
N ALA A 110 -3.14 18.53 7.50
CA ALA A 110 -3.96 19.61 6.96
C ALA A 110 -3.16 20.72 6.25
N HIS A 111 -1.93 20.95 6.65
CA HIS A 111 -1.13 22.06 6.14
C HIS A 111 0.34 21.67 5.93
N GLY A 112 0.94 22.18 4.86
CA GLY A 112 2.38 22.10 4.59
C GLY A 112 2.85 20.78 3.97
N GLU A 113 1.96 19.85 3.71
CA GLU A 113 2.27 18.59 3.04
C GLU A 113 1.40 18.45 1.79
N ASP A 114 1.98 17.91 0.72
CA ASP A 114 1.25 17.64 -0.50
C ASP A 114 1.74 16.35 -1.19
N CYS A 115 1.05 15.92 -2.22
CA CYS A 115 1.36 14.70 -2.96
C CYS A 115 2.67 14.76 -3.79
N SER A 116 3.47 15.83 -3.70
CA SER A 116 4.75 15.92 -4.43
C SER A 116 5.73 14.83 -4.02
N SER A 117 5.74 14.46 -2.73
CA SER A 117 6.57 13.35 -2.24
C SER A 117 6.21 12.01 -2.88
N LEU A 118 4.93 11.80 -3.23
CA LEU A 118 4.47 10.59 -3.89
C LEU A 118 4.96 10.52 -5.34
N ILE A 119 5.12 11.68 -6.02
CA ILE A 119 5.74 11.76 -7.35
C ILE A 119 7.18 11.24 -7.28
N GLU A 120 7.96 11.71 -6.32
CA GLU A 120 9.37 11.28 -6.15
C GLU A 120 9.45 9.80 -5.73
N ASP A 121 8.52 9.33 -4.93
CA ASP A 121 8.44 7.92 -4.57
C ASP A 121 8.10 7.03 -5.77
N TRP A 122 7.15 7.44 -6.62
CA TRP A 122 6.81 6.68 -7.83
C TRP A 122 8.00 6.58 -8.79
N LYS A 123 8.72 7.69 -9.03
CA LYS A 123 9.96 7.68 -9.83
C LYS A 123 10.97 6.69 -9.25
N PHE A 124 11.17 6.72 -7.92
CA PHE A 124 12.05 5.77 -7.25
C PHE A 124 11.61 4.30 -7.44
N LEU A 125 10.30 4.01 -7.31
CA LEU A 125 9.78 2.66 -7.52
C LEU A 125 10.00 2.18 -8.95
N VAL A 126 9.78 3.03 -9.94
CA VAL A 126 10.00 2.71 -11.36
C VAL A 126 11.47 2.55 -11.67
N ASP A 127 12.32 3.48 -11.25
CA ASP A 127 13.74 3.50 -11.61
C ASP A 127 14.58 2.47 -10.86
N SER A 128 14.36 2.36 -9.56
CA SER A 128 15.23 1.56 -8.69
C SER A 128 14.68 0.17 -8.43
N LEU A 129 13.36 0.03 -8.24
CA LEU A 129 12.72 -1.25 -7.97
C LEU A 129 12.09 -1.88 -9.23
N LYS A 130 12.06 -1.16 -10.36
CA LYS A 130 11.56 -1.63 -11.66
C LYS A 130 10.12 -2.18 -11.58
N VAL A 131 9.27 -1.60 -10.72
CA VAL A 131 7.96 -2.19 -10.38
C VAL A 131 7.05 -2.43 -11.60
N THR A 132 7.12 -1.59 -12.63
CA THR A 132 6.32 -1.70 -13.86
C THR A 132 7.02 -2.45 -14.99
N ASN A 133 8.30 -2.76 -14.84
CA ASN A 133 9.13 -3.38 -15.87
C ASN A 133 9.88 -4.59 -15.31
N GLN A 134 9.11 -5.60 -14.88
CA GLN A 134 9.67 -6.88 -14.45
C GLN A 134 9.83 -7.77 -15.69
N ASP A 135 11.08 -7.96 -16.14
CA ASP A 135 11.43 -8.72 -17.34
C ASP A 135 10.74 -10.09 -17.38
N GLY A 136 9.77 -10.24 -18.27
CA GLY A 136 9.08 -11.50 -18.56
C GLY A 136 8.09 -12.00 -17.51
N ALA A 137 7.94 -11.34 -16.36
CA ALA A 137 6.94 -11.69 -15.35
C ALA A 137 5.78 -10.66 -15.41
N HIS A 138 4.59 -11.14 -15.75
CA HIS A 138 3.36 -10.33 -15.66
C HIS A 138 2.94 -10.14 -14.19
N THR A 139 3.85 -9.62 -13.38
CA THR A 139 3.68 -9.50 -11.93
C THR A 139 2.94 -8.23 -11.54
N TYR A 140 3.16 -7.12 -12.27
CA TYR A 140 2.43 -5.88 -11.99
C TYR A 140 1.01 -5.92 -12.57
N ILE A 141 0.05 -5.33 -11.85
CA ILE A 141 -1.35 -5.25 -12.31
C ILE A 141 -1.46 -4.19 -13.40
N PHE A 142 -2.01 -4.59 -14.55
CA PHE A 142 -2.34 -3.71 -15.66
C PHE A 142 -3.85 -3.60 -15.84
N HIS A 143 -4.31 -2.41 -16.21
CA HIS A 143 -5.68 -2.16 -16.61
C HIS A 143 -5.69 -1.46 -17.98
N ASN A 144 -6.39 -2.05 -18.96
CA ASN A 144 -6.41 -1.56 -20.34
C ASN A 144 -5.01 -1.33 -20.93
N GLY A 145 -4.08 -2.25 -20.68
CA GLY A 145 -2.71 -2.17 -21.17
C GLY A 145 -1.80 -1.14 -20.47
N LYS A 146 -2.26 -0.54 -19.38
CA LYS A 146 -1.54 0.46 -18.60
C LYS A 146 -1.29 -0.01 -17.17
N PRO A 147 -0.13 0.30 -16.55
CA PRO A 147 0.09 0.01 -15.14
C PRO A 147 -1.00 0.62 -14.27
N LEU A 148 -1.56 -0.14 -13.34
CA LEU A 148 -2.63 0.34 -12.46
C LEU A 148 -2.04 0.86 -11.15
N VAL A 149 -2.26 2.14 -10.83
CA VAL A 149 -1.90 2.76 -9.56
C VAL A 149 -3.16 3.09 -8.78
N THR A 150 -3.20 2.71 -7.51
CA THR A 150 -4.33 2.99 -6.64
C THR A 150 -3.99 4.13 -5.68
N ILE A 151 -4.96 5.01 -5.42
CA ILE A 151 -4.85 6.10 -4.44
C ILE A 151 -6.03 6.00 -3.48
N TRP A 152 -5.74 5.64 -2.23
CA TRP A 152 -6.71 5.50 -1.15
C TRP A 152 -6.82 6.78 -0.30
N GLY A 153 -8.03 7.06 0.19
CA GLY A 153 -8.25 8.17 1.11
C GLY A 153 -8.83 9.42 0.45
N VAL A 154 -9.42 9.28 -0.74
CA VAL A 154 -9.92 10.41 -1.52
C VAL A 154 -11.38 10.70 -1.19
N GLY A 155 -11.63 11.84 -0.55
CA GLY A 155 -12.99 12.37 -0.34
C GLY A 155 -13.69 11.90 0.95
N PHE A 156 -12.97 11.34 1.91
CA PHE A 156 -13.49 11.00 3.24
C PHE A 156 -13.55 12.24 4.13
N PRO A 157 -14.68 12.51 4.83
CA PRO A 157 -14.86 13.74 5.59
C PRO A 157 -14.08 13.79 6.91
N ASP A 158 -13.60 12.65 7.39
CA ASP A 158 -12.81 12.52 8.61
C ASP A 158 -11.30 12.80 8.41
N ARG A 159 -10.88 13.14 7.18
CA ARG A 159 -9.51 13.43 6.86
C ARG A 159 -9.15 14.87 7.21
N PRO A 160 -7.90 15.11 7.71
CA PRO A 160 -7.49 16.47 8.08
C PRO A 160 -7.14 17.36 6.88
N TYR A 161 -7.11 16.82 5.67
CA TYR A 161 -6.71 17.51 4.43
C TYR A 161 -7.89 17.75 3.49
N ASP A 162 -7.80 18.80 2.69
CA ASP A 162 -8.68 19.06 1.56
C ASP A 162 -8.09 18.45 0.28
N ILE A 163 -8.91 17.70 -0.47
CA ILE A 163 -8.48 17.03 -1.70
C ILE A 163 -8.06 17.99 -2.82
N ARG A 164 -8.45 19.28 -2.76
CA ARG A 164 -8.00 20.32 -3.69
C ARG A 164 -6.60 20.84 -3.36
N ASP A 165 -6.30 20.96 -2.08
CA ASP A 165 -5.11 21.67 -1.59
C ASP A 165 -3.86 20.79 -1.54
N ILE A 166 -4.02 19.47 -1.42
CA ILE A 166 -2.92 18.52 -1.27
C ILE A 166 -2.18 18.18 -2.57
N GLY A 167 -2.44 18.86 -3.66
CA GLY A 167 -1.80 18.55 -4.95
C GLY A 167 -2.21 17.22 -5.57
N LEU A 168 -3.35 16.65 -5.17
CA LEU A 168 -3.86 15.38 -5.71
C LEU A 168 -4.01 15.42 -7.23
N LYS A 169 -4.57 16.52 -7.79
CA LYS A 169 -4.70 16.67 -9.23
C LYS A 169 -3.35 16.62 -9.94
N ARG A 170 -2.32 17.27 -9.40
CA ARG A 170 -0.97 17.24 -9.96
C ARG A 170 -0.38 15.84 -9.95
N PHE A 171 -0.60 15.08 -8.87
CA PHE A 171 -0.14 13.70 -8.77
C PHE A 171 -0.85 12.79 -9.78
N ILE A 172 -2.18 12.92 -9.93
CA ILE A 172 -2.95 12.18 -10.93
C ILE A 172 -2.50 12.57 -12.35
N ASP A 173 -2.35 13.87 -12.64
CA ASP A 173 -1.89 14.33 -13.95
C ASP A 173 -0.48 13.80 -14.28
N PHE A 174 0.41 13.75 -13.30
CA PHE A 174 1.73 13.13 -13.43
C PHE A 174 1.64 11.64 -13.76
N LEU A 175 0.91 10.86 -12.99
CA LEU A 175 0.74 9.43 -13.22
C LEU A 175 0.10 9.10 -14.58
N CYS A 176 -0.78 9.97 -15.07
CA CYS A 176 -1.44 9.76 -16.35
C CYS A 176 -0.62 10.21 -17.55
N ASN A 177 0.10 11.34 -17.44
CA ASN A 177 0.56 12.11 -18.60
C ASN A 177 2.06 12.39 -18.62
N ASP A 178 2.82 12.11 -17.55
CA ASP A 178 4.27 12.32 -17.58
C ASP A 178 4.90 11.46 -18.69
N PRO A 179 5.77 12.03 -19.54
CA PRO A 179 6.32 11.30 -20.71
C PRO A 179 7.23 10.13 -20.34
N GLU A 180 7.79 10.11 -19.15
CA GLU A 180 8.74 9.08 -18.70
C GLU A 180 8.12 8.12 -17.68
N TYR A 181 7.34 8.65 -16.72
CA TYR A 181 6.80 7.90 -15.58
C TYR A 181 5.28 7.74 -15.60
N GLY A 182 4.62 8.33 -16.58
CA GLY A 182 3.18 8.34 -16.70
C GLY A 182 2.62 7.16 -17.49
N GLY A 183 1.46 7.39 -18.11
CA GLY A 183 0.75 6.36 -18.88
C GLY A 183 0.03 5.35 -18.00
N CYS A 184 -0.16 5.64 -16.70
CA CYS A 184 -0.85 4.77 -15.76
C CYS A 184 -2.38 4.88 -15.90
N SER A 185 -3.06 3.80 -15.56
CA SER A 185 -4.47 3.81 -15.15
C SER A 185 -4.54 4.09 -13.65
N ILE A 186 -5.55 4.86 -13.24
CA ILE A 186 -5.72 5.21 -11.81
C ILE A 186 -7.00 4.58 -11.28
N MET A 187 -6.94 4.05 -10.07
CA MET A 187 -8.08 3.58 -9.30
C MET A 187 -8.13 4.33 -7.97
N LEU A 188 -9.25 5.02 -7.68
CA LEU A 188 -9.41 5.79 -6.45
C LEU A 188 -10.19 5.00 -5.39
N GLY A 189 -9.67 5.00 -4.17
CA GLY A 189 -10.42 4.60 -2.97
C GLY A 189 -11.22 5.78 -2.45
N VAL A 190 -12.54 5.70 -2.61
CA VAL A 190 -13.51 6.77 -2.36
C VAL A 190 -14.63 6.27 -1.44
N PRO A 191 -15.36 7.16 -0.73
CA PRO A 191 -16.52 6.79 0.07
C PRO A 191 -17.64 6.15 -0.78
N THR A 192 -18.53 5.40 -0.13
CA THR A 192 -19.62 4.65 -0.78
C THR A 192 -20.51 5.52 -1.67
N TYR A 193 -20.90 6.68 -1.18
CA TYR A 193 -21.87 7.57 -1.88
C TYR A 193 -21.18 8.74 -2.62
N TRP A 194 -19.97 8.53 -3.11
CA TRP A 194 -19.19 9.57 -3.81
C TRP A 194 -19.87 10.15 -5.06
N ARG A 195 -20.71 9.37 -5.74
CA ARG A 195 -21.43 9.84 -6.94
C ARG A 195 -22.51 10.86 -6.62
N GLU A 196 -23.08 10.75 -5.43
CA GLU A 196 -24.20 11.58 -4.96
C GLU A 196 -23.73 12.61 -3.93
N LEU A 197 -22.44 12.59 -3.57
CA LEU A 197 -21.84 13.36 -2.48
C LEU A 197 -22.64 13.18 -1.18
N GLY A 198 -22.94 11.93 -0.84
CA GLY A 198 -23.72 11.56 0.33
C GLY A 198 -23.03 11.86 1.65
N ALA A 199 -23.65 11.49 2.75
CA ALA A 199 -23.23 11.86 4.11
C ALA A 199 -21.86 11.34 4.53
N ASP A 200 -21.34 10.30 3.86
CA ASP A 200 -20.01 9.72 4.09
C ASP A 200 -18.91 10.35 3.21
N CYS A 201 -19.22 11.43 2.50
CA CYS A 201 -18.32 12.11 1.58
C CYS A 201 -18.04 13.55 2.01
N VAL A 202 -16.91 14.10 1.57
CA VAL A 202 -16.76 15.56 1.49
C VAL A 202 -17.76 16.11 0.48
N HIS A 203 -18.46 17.20 0.83
CA HIS A 203 -19.44 17.83 -0.05
C HIS A 203 -18.76 18.77 -1.07
N ASP A 204 -17.72 18.26 -1.76
CA ASP A 204 -17.00 18.98 -2.80
C ASP A 204 -17.29 18.36 -4.18
N PRO A 205 -17.87 19.11 -5.13
CA PRO A 205 -18.09 18.64 -6.49
C PRO A 205 -16.83 18.14 -7.19
N TYR A 206 -15.64 18.53 -6.74
CA TYR A 206 -14.37 18.04 -7.25
C TYR A 206 -14.22 16.53 -7.05
N LEU A 207 -14.72 15.95 -5.96
CA LEU A 207 -14.72 14.49 -5.77
C LEU A 207 -15.48 13.79 -6.89
N HIS A 208 -16.65 14.30 -7.24
CA HIS A 208 -17.44 13.75 -8.36
C HIS A 208 -16.74 13.94 -9.70
N GLU A 209 -16.11 15.10 -9.93
CA GLU A 209 -15.36 15.38 -11.16
C GLU A 209 -14.22 14.39 -11.37
N ILE A 210 -13.35 14.21 -10.38
CA ILE A 210 -12.21 13.29 -10.51
C ILE A 210 -12.66 11.82 -10.56
N GLY A 211 -13.66 11.44 -9.78
CA GLY A 211 -14.17 10.07 -9.73
C GLY A 211 -14.89 9.63 -11.01
N THR A 212 -15.45 10.56 -11.80
CA THR A 212 -16.07 10.23 -13.10
C THR A 212 -15.07 10.08 -14.22
N LYS A 213 -13.90 10.70 -14.12
CA LYS A 213 -12.84 10.67 -15.15
C LYS A 213 -11.89 9.49 -15.01
N ILE A 214 -11.84 8.86 -13.86
CA ILE A 214 -10.94 7.77 -13.53
C ILE A 214 -11.69 6.63 -12.87
N TYR A 215 -11.09 5.44 -12.85
CA TYR A 215 -11.69 4.28 -12.19
C TYR A 215 -11.69 4.48 -10.67
N SER A 216 -12.82 4.17 -10.04
CA SER A 216 -12.97 4.29 -8.60
C SER A 216 -13.50 3.01 -8.00
N PHE A 217 -13.05 2.67 -6.80
CA PHE A 217 -13.62 1.60 -6.00
C PHE A 217 -14.14 2.15 -4.67
N VAL A 218 -15.16 1.51 -4.15
CA VAL A 218 -15.81 1.89 -2.90
C VAL A 218 -15.08 1.27 -1.73
N ALA A 219 -14.87 2.05 -0.68
CA ALA A 219 -14.27 1.64 0.57
C ALA A 219 -15.29 1.06 1.54
#